data_8ed036f369b142b73b239a99719fa73b
#
_entry.id   8ed036f369b142b73b239a99719fa73b
#
_cell.length_a   1.000
_cell.length_b   1.000
_cell.length_c   1.000
_cell.angle_alpha   90.00
_cell.angle_beta   90.00
_cell.angle_gamma   90.00
#
_symmetry.space_group_name_H-M   'P 1'
#
loop_
_entity.id
_entity.type
_entity.pdbx_description
1 polymer ?
#
loop_
_entity_poly.entity_id
_entity_poly.type
_entity_poly.pdbx_seq_one_letter_code
_entity_poly.pdbx_strand_id
1 'polypeptide(L)'
;MEIALWANVICIIIAFGILILRICIQVKKGKNGIFDVEAVLDIGKRQIQTNAYGLKRMNTGMMAILTAGEGRDYVGKVAALTTVRTFTKLYNQYDSTQSPDNFFEKAFKLANTNVLNTLETGKAYAGCLILNRNILKYGIVGHMNVYVFRGKELILLSKGQIMEELIKEKVSKGLLSKEAALRISDINRAYNFVGRDDYIPPLVSRNDIRLKKKDMLVMLTESVQNSISVREMEEVLVKKNSCKEKAREIIEVIKGKNKETANLGLIIIGM
;
A
#
# COMPACT_ATOMS: atom_id res chain seq x y z
N MET A 1 -49.72 -13.54 41.51
CA MET A 1 -48.91 -12.30 41.29
C MET A 1 -47.40 -12.61 41.25
N GLU A 2 -46.87 -13.45 42.13
CA GLU A 2 -45.42 -13.79 42.15
C GLU A 2 -44.91 -14.52 40.89
N ILE A 3 -45.69 -15.47 40.35
CA ILE A 3 -45.28 -16.26 39.15
C ILE A 3 -45.04 -15.33 37.92
N ALA A 4 -45.91 -14.32 37.75
CA ALA A 4 -45.75 -13.35 36.63
C ALA A 4 -44.53 -12.45 36.84
N LEU A 5 -44.17 -12.13 38.09
CA LEU A 5 -42.97 -11.35 38.40
C LEU A 5 -41.69 -12.13 38.05
N TRP A 6 -41.63 -13.41 38.43
CA TRP A 6 -40.50 -14.29 38.10
C TRP A 6 -40.36 -14.53 36.61
N ALA A 7 -41.46 -14.68 35.86
CA ALA A 7 -41.45 -14.81 34.41
C ALA A 7 -40.85 -13.57 33.74
N ASN A 8 -41.19 -12.36 34.17
CA ASN A 8 -40.64 -11.11 33.66
C ASN A 8 -39.15 -10.98 33.97
N VAL A 9 -38.70 -11.35 35.16
CA VAL A 9 -37.26 -11.32 35.52
C VAL A 9 -36.46 -12.27 34.65
N ILE A 10 -36.97 -13.49 34.41
CA ILE A 10 -36.32 -14.48 33.52
C ILE A 10 -36.21 -13.93 32.07
N CYS A 11 -37.29 -13.31 31.54
CA CYS A 11 -37.27 -12.70 30.21
C CYS A 11 -36.24 -11.57 30.10
N ILE A 12 -36.09 -10.73 31.12
CA ILE A 12 -35.09 -9.67 31.16
C ILE A 12 -33.66 -10.24 31.15
N ILE A 13 -33.40 -11.28 31.94
CA ILE A 13 -32.08 -11.94 31.97
C ILE A 13 -31.74 -12.55 30.62
N ILE A 14 -32.69 -13.23 29.96
CA ILE A 14 -32.50 -13.81 28.63
C ILE A 14 -32.23 -12.71 27.59
N ALA A 15 -33.01 -11.61 27.61
CA ALA A 15 -32.82 -10.50 26.70
C ALA A 15 -31.44 -9.83 26.88
N PHE A 16 -30.96 -9.66 28.12
CA PHE A 16 -29.66 -9.14 28.46
C PHE A 16 -28.53 -10.08 27.99
N GLY A 17 -28.70 -11.39 28.17
CA GLY A 17 -27.79 -12.42 27.68
C GLY A 17 -27.65 -12.40 26.15
N ILE A 18 -28.79 -12.27 25.43
CA ILE A 18 -28.81 -12.14 23.96
C ILE A 18 -28.10 -10.82 23.51
N LEU A 19 -28.30 -9.72 24.24
CA LEU A 19 -27.68 -8.45 23.95
C LEU A 19 -26.13 -8.52 24.11
N ILE A 20 -25.68 -9.12 25.20
CA ILE A 20 -24.23 -9.35 25.45
C ILE A 20 -23.65 -10.26 24.36
N LEU A 21 -24.34 -11.32 23.99
CA LEU A 21 -23.91 -12.24 22.92
C LEU A 21 -23.84 -11.52 21.60
N ARG A 22 -24.79 -10.66 21.24
CA ARG A 22 -24.74 -9.79 20.05
C ARG A 22 -23.54 -8.82 20.07
N ILE A 23 -23.31 -8.17 21.21
CA ILE A 23 -22.15 -7.26 21.38
C ILE A 23 -20.85 -8.05 21.22
N CYS A 24 -20.71 -9.21 21.85
CA CYS A 24 -19.53 -10.08 21.70
C CYS A 24 -19.33 -10.56 20.26
N ILE A 25 -20.41 -10.91 19.53
CA ILE A 25 -20.34 -11.28 18.12
C ILE A 25 -19.96 -10.07 17.24
N GLN A 26 -20.50 -8.89 17.51
CA GLN A 26 -20.13 -7.66 16.80
C GLN A 26 -18.68 -7.25 17.06
N VAL A 27 -18.21 -7.35 18.31
CA VAL A 27 -16.81 -7.09 18.67
C VAL A 27 -15.87 -8.11 18.02
N LYS A 28 -16.27 -9.41 17.98
CA LYS A 28 -15.52 -10.43 17.22
C LYS A 28 -15.56 -10.18 15.70
N LYS A 29 -16.69 -9.79 15.11
CA LYS A 29 -16.79 -9.40 13.69
C LYS A 29 -15.96 -8.15 13.37
N GLY A 30 -15.88 -7.17 14.28
CA GLY A 30 -15.00 -6.00 14.13
C GLY A 30 -13.50 -6.34 14.24
N LYS A 31 -13.12 -7.44 14.91
CA LYS A 31 -11.75 -7.96 14.99
C LYS A 31 -11.39 -9.00 13.92
N ASN A 32 -12.37 -9.56 13.22
CA ASN A 32 -12.15 -10.53 12.14
C ASN A 32 -12.02 -9.86 10.75
N GLY A 33 -11.20 -8.80 10.64
CA GLY A 33 -10.57 -8.52 9.37
C GLY A 33 -9.59 -9.67 9.09
N ILE A 34 -9.70 -10.30 7.92
CA ILE A 34 -8.78 -11.37 7.47
C ILE A 34 -7.32 -10.89 7.50
N PHE A 35 -7.09 -9.58 7.50
CA PHE A 35 -5.80 -8.92 7.48
C PHE A 35 -5.68 -7.87 8.59
N ASP A 36 -4.57 -7.89 9.31
CA ASP A 36 -4.13 -6.76 10.13
C ASP A 36 -3.43 -5.76 9.20
N VAL A 37 -3.98 -4.55 9.05
CA VAL A 37 -3.46 -3.57 8.10
C VAL A 37 -3.37 -2.19 8.73
N GLU A 38 -2.24 -1.53 8.51
CA GLU A 38 -2.04 -0.13 8.86
C GLU A 38 -1.37 0.61 7.70
N ALA A 39 -1.82 1.85 7.48
CA ALA A 39 -1.20 2.80 6.58
C ALA A 39 -0.86 4.06 7.36
N VAL A 40 0.38 4.51 7.24
CA VAL A 40 0.87 5.71 7.92
C VAL A 40 1.43 6.67 6.90
N LEU A 41 1.03 7.92 7.02
CA LEU A 41 1.65 9.06 6.35
C LEU A 41 2.25 9.99 7.41
N ASP A 42 3.48 10.42 7.18
CA ASP A 42 4.11 11.46 7.98
C ASP A 42 4.62 12.57 7.05
N ILE A 43 4.43 13.81 7.46
CA ILE A 43 4.77 14.96 6.63
C ILE A 43 6.28 15.17 6.50
N GLY A 44 7.08 14.54 7.39
CA GLY A 44 8.52 14.80 7.48
C GLY A 44 8.80 16.27 7.80
N LYS A 45 9.78 16.83 7.10
CA LYS A 45 10.13 18.26 7.21
C LYS A 45 9.53 19.12 6.09
N ARG A 46 8.43 18.67 5.48
CA ARG A 46 7.71 19.42 4.45
C ARG A 46 6.56 20.23 5.07
N GLN A 47 6.07 21.22 4.33
CA GLN A 47 4.90 22.01 4.73
C GLN A 47 3.59 21.35 4.28
N ILE A 48 3.63 20.55 3.22
CA ILE A 48 2.47 19.94 2.60
C ILE A 48 2.68 18.43 2.54
N GLN A 49 1.67 17.67 2.98
CA GLN A 49 1.63 16.23 2.76
C GLN A 49 1.15 15.95 1.34
N THR A 50 2.07 15.47 0.49
CA THR A 50 1.79 15.11 -0.91
C THR A 50 1.51 13.64 -1.13
N ASN A 51 1.75 12.79 -0.12
CA ASN A 51 1.41 11.37 -0.20
C ASN A 51 -0.07 11.16 0.16
N ALA A 52 -0.65 10.10 -0.39
CA ALA A 52 -2.00 9.64 -0.04
C ALA A 52 -2.07 8.11 -0.06
N TYR A 53 -3.07 7.55 0.61
CA TYR A 53 -3.34 6.11 0.54
C TYR A 53 -4.84 5.82 0.48
N GLY A 54 -5.17 4.62 0.07
CA GLY A 54 -6.54 4.08 0.11
C GLY A 54 -6.52 2.61 0.47
N LEU A 55 -7.42 2.22 1.37
CA LEU A 55 -7.64 0.84 1.78
C LEU A 55 -9.09 0.47 1.52
N LYS A 56 -9.33 -0.64 0.83
CA LYS A 56 -10.68 -1.17 0.56
C LYS A 56 -10.69 -2.66 0.84
N ARG A 57 -11.62 -3.10 1.67
CA ARG A 57 -11.81 -4.51 2.03
C ARG A 57 -13.02 -5.09 1.29
N MET A 58 -12.90 -6.35 0.89
CA MET A 58 -13.98 -7.20 0.40
C MET A 58 -14.05 -8.47 1.25
N ASN A 59 -15.06 -9.32 1.03
CA ASN A 59 -15.29 -10.52 1.84
C ASN A 59 -14.07 -11.45 1.92
N THR A 60 -13.30 -11.61 0.85
CA THR A 60 -12.16 -12.55 0.75
C THR A 60 -10.84 -11.88 0.47
N GLY A 61 -10.81 -10.55 0.36
CA GLY A 61 -9.63 -9.85 -0.07
C GLY A 61 -9.61 -8.37 0.30
N MET A 62 -8.61 -7.68 -0.20
CA MET A 62 -8.47 -6.23 -0.04
C MET A 62 -7.64 -5.62 -1.15
N MET A 63 -7.85 -4.34 -1.35
CA MET A 63 -6.94 -3.46 -2.10
C MET A 63 -6.28 -2.47 -1.14
N ALA A 64 -4.99 -2.27 -1.32
CA ALA A 64 -4.23 -1.21 -0.67
C ALA A 64 -3.48 -0.42 -1.75
N ILE A 65 -3.65 0.89 -1.80
CA ILE A 65 -2.92 1.79 -2.68
C ILE A 65 -2.17 2.83 -1.85
N LEU A 66 -0.92 3.07 -2.20
CA LEU A 66 -0.06 4.13 -1.68
C LEU A 66 0.39 4.99 -2.86
N THR A 67 0.33 6.30 -2.69
CA THR A 67 0.76 7.26 -3.72
C THR A 67 1.68 8.30 -3.12
N ALA A 68 2.68 8.73 -3.89
CA ALA A 68 3.56 9.83 -3.58
C ALA A 68 3.45 10.87 -4.68
N GLY A 69 2.89 12.03 -4.36
CA GLY A 69 2.86 13.18 -5.27
C GLY A 69 4.23 13.81 -5.39
N GLU A 70 4.70 14.02 -6.63
CA GLU A 70 5.97 14.69 -6.88
C GLU A 70 5.85 16.20 -6.69
N GLY A 71 6.89 16.81 -6.17
CA GLY A 71 6.93 18.24 -5.88
C GLY A 71 6.72 18.56 -4.39
N ARG A 72 6.70 19.86 -4.09
CA ARG A 72 6.60 20.39 -2.72
C ARG A 72 5.29 21.15 -2.48
N ASP A 73 4.39 21.13 -3.45
CA ASP A 73 3.21 21.96 -3.55
C ASP A 73 1.90 21.16 -3.57
N TYR A 74 0.79 21.88 -3.71
CA TYR A 74 -0.53 21.29 -3.81
C TYR A 74 -0.76 20.47 -5.08
N VAL A 75 0.02 20.69 -6.15
CA VAL A 75 -0.13 19.97 -7.42
C VAL A 75 0.18 18.48 -7.21
N GLY A 76 1.30 18.17 -6.55
CA GLY A 76 1.64 16.79 -6.17
C GLY A 76 0.57 16.14 -5.27
N LYS A 77 0.07 16.90 -4.28
CA LYS A 77 -1.01 16.43 -3.39
C LYS A 77 -2.29 16.08 -4.17
N VAL A 78 -2.71 16.95 -5.09
CA VAL A 78 -3.92 16.72 -5.90
C VAL A 78 -3.73 15.52 -6.83
N ALA A 79 -2.56 15.37 -7.46
CA ALA A 79 -2.25 14.22 -8.31
C ALA A 79 -2.34 12.90 -7.53
N ALA A 80 -1.74 12.84 -6.33
CA ALA A 80 -1.79 11.68 -5.45
C ALA A 80 -3.23 11.34 -5.02
N LEU A 81 -3.99 12.32 -4.56
CA LEU A 81 -5.38 12.13 -4.13
C LEU A 81 -6.29 11.72 -5.29
N THR A 82 -6.14 12.30 -6.49
CA THR A 82 -6.90 11.93 -7.68
C THR A 82 -6.63 10.47 -8.06
N THR A 83 -5.37 10.05 -7.99
CA THR A 83 -4.98 8.65 -8.22
C THR A 83 -5.67 7.72 -7.22
N VAL A 84 -5.56 7.98 -5.92
CA VAL A 84 -6.22 7.16 -4.86
C VAL A 84 -7.73 7.10 -5.05
N ARG A 85 -8.39 8.22 -5.32
CA ARG A 85 -9.84 8.27 -5.56
C ARG A 85 -10.27 7.44 -6.75
N THR A 86 -9.50 7.47 -7.84
CA THR A 86 -9.76 6.66 -9.03
C THR A 86 -9.72 5.17 -8.71
N PHE A 87 -8.66 4.71 -8.04
CA PHE A 87 -8.52 3.31 -7.64
C PHE A 87 -9.62 2.86 -6.69
N THR A 88 -9.91 3.64 -5.66
CA THR A 88 -10.93 3.29 -4.68
C THR A 88 -12.34 3.25 -5.27
N LYS A 89 -12.65 4.14 -6.22
CA LYS A 89 -13.92 4.13 -6.96
C LYS A 89 -14.04 2.90 -7.86
N LEU A 90 -13.00 2.57 -8.62
CA LEU A 90 -13.00 1.39 -9.49
C LEU A 90 -13.08 0.09 -8.67
N TYR A 91 -12.38 0.01 -7.56
CA TYR A 91 -12.37 -1.20 -6.72
C TYR A 91 -13.73 -1.48 -6.07
N ASN A 92 -14.59 -0.48 -5.86
CA ASN A 92 -15.97 -0.71 -5.42
C ASN A 92 -16.80 -1.51 -6.45
N GLN A 93 -16.37 -1.51 -7.73
CA GLN A 93 -17.02 -2.24 -8.83
C GLN A 93 -16.21 -3.47 -9.24
N TYR A 94 -15.10 -3.74 -8.55
CA TYR A 94 -14.22 -4.87 -8.85
C TYR A 94 -14.86 -6.17 -8.35
N ASP A 95 -14.96 -7.14 -9.26
CA ASP A 95 -15.35 -8.50 -8.92
C ASP A 95 -14.09 -9.38 -8.81
N SER A 96 -14.01 -10.19 -7.75
CA SER A 96 -12.90 -11.12 -7.52
C SER A 96 -12.73 -12.20 -8.61
N THR A 97 -13.70 -12.33 -9.52
CA THR A 97 -13.60 -13.17 -10.72
C THR A 97 -12.80 -12.51 -11.85
N GLN A 98 -12.65 -11.18 -11.80
CA GLN A 98 -11.85 -10.43 -12.76
C GLN A 98 -10.36 -10.57 -12.47
N SER A 99 -9.54 -10.61 -13.56
CA SER A 99 -8.09 -10.58 -13.41
C SER A 99 -7.62 -9.30 -12.75
N PRO A 100 -6.80 -9.37 -11.68
CA PRO A 100 -6.16 -8.20 -11.10
C PRO A 100 -5.31 -7.41 -12.11
N ASP A 101 -4.72 -8.06 -13.10
CA ASP A 101 -3.89 -7.44 -14.13
C ASP A 101 -4.72 -6.46 -14.96
N ASN A 102 -5.91 -6.87 -15.42
CA ASN A 102 -6.86 -6.00 -16.14
C ASN A 102 -7.33 -4.83 -15.28
N PHE A 103 -7.52 -5.07 -13.97
CA PHE A 103 -7.85 -3.99 -13.04
C PHE A 103 -6.73 -2.97 -12.95
N PHE A 104 -5.47 -3.39 -12.81
CA PHE A 104 -4.33 -2.47 -12.74
C PHE A 104 -4.19 -1.65 -14.01
N GLU A 105 -4.24 -2.27 -15.19
CA GLU A 105 -4.16 -1.55 -16.47
C GLU A 105 -5.25 -0.48 -16.59
N LYS A 106 -6.50 -0.86 -16.34
CA LYS A 106 -7.64 0.06 -16.39
C LYS A 106 -7.51 1.18 -15.36
N ALA A 107 -7.15 0.84 -14.12
CA ALA A 107 -7.09 1.79 -13.01
C ALA A 107 -5.97 2.82 -13.20
N PHE A 108 -4.77 2.38 -13.60
CA PHE A 108 -3.66 3.29 -13.86
C PHE A 108 -3.90 4.17 -15.08
N LYS A 109 -4.44 3.61 -16.17
CA LYS A 109 -4.80 4.41 -17.36
C LYS A 109 -5.82 5.48 -17.03
N LEU A 110 -6.89 5.11 -16.30
CA LEU A 110 -7.90 6.08 -15.88
C LEU A 110 -7.37 7.11 -14.89
N ALA A 111 -6.51 6.69 -13.96
CA ALA A 111 -5.88 7.61 -13.02
C ALA A 111 -4.98 8.63 -13.75
N ASN A 112 -4.21 8.17 -14.74
CA ASN A 112 -3.39 9.04 -15.59
C ASN A 112 -4.26 10.09 -16.30
N THR A 113 -5.33 9.66 -16.98
CA THR A 113 -6.28 10.58 -17.65
C THR A 113 -6.91 11.56 -16.67
N ASN A 114 -7.33 11.11 -15.48
CA ASN A 114 -7.96 11.97 -14.48
C ASN A 114 -6.98 13.01 -13.93
N VAL A 115 -5.70 12.67 -13.74
CA VAL A 115 -4.67 13.62 -13.30
C VAL A 115 -4.44 14.67 -14.39
N LEU A 116 -4.25 14.28 -15.65
CA LEU A 116 -4.07 15.18 -16.77
C LEU A 116 -5.26 16.13 -16.97
N ASN A 117 -6.49 15.64 -16.81
CA ASN A 117 -7.69 16.46 -16.91
C ASN A 117 -7.86 17.43 -15.74
N THR A 118 -7.21 17.19 -14.61
CA THR A 118 -7.34 18.02 -13.41
C THR A 118 -6.19 19.02 -13.28
N LEU A 119 -5.01 18.69 -13.80
CA LEU A 119 -3.76 19.41 -13.57
C LEU A 119 -2.94 19.46 -14.86
N GLU A 120 -2.36 20.63 -15.17
CA GLU A 120 -1.44 20.77 -16.31
C GLU A 120 -0.10 20.01 -16.10
N THR A 121 0.37 19.94 -14.86
CA THR A 121 1.72 19.42 -14.55
C THR A 121 1.76 18.42 -13.39
N GLY A 122 0.62 17.83 -13.04
CA GLY A 122 0.52 16.94 -11.89
C GLY A 122 1.21 15.60 -12.11
N LYS A 123 2.04 15.17 -11.15
CA LYS A 123 2.75 13.88 -11.20
C LYS A 123 2.60 13.13 -9.89
N ALA A 124 2.38 11.82 -9.97
CA ALA A 124 2.38 10.94 -8.81
C ALA A 124 3.00 9.57 -9.11
N TYR A 125 3.72 9.02 -8.15
CA TYR A 125 4.09 7.62 -8.12
C TYR A 125 3.03 6.83 -7.35
N ALA A 126 2.72 5.62 -7.77
CA ALA A 126 1.68 4.84 -7.13
C ALA A 126 1.98 3.34 -7.13
N GLY A 127 1.77 2.70 -6.00
CA GLY A 127 1.78 1.25 -5.85
C GLY A 127 0.42 0.76 -5.36
N CYS A 128 -0.12 -0.27 -5.98
CA CYS A 128 -1.36 -0.90 -5.58
C CYS A 128 -1.18 -2.40 -5.38
N LEU A 129 -1.65 -2.89 -4.23
CA LEU A 129 -1.67 -4.31 -3.87
C LEU A 129 -3.12 -4.79 -3.92
N ILE A 130 -3.35 -5.93 -4.55
CA ILE A 130 -4.61 -6.68 -4.45
C ILE A 130 -4.30 -8.02 -3.80
N LEU A 131 -4.95 -8.24 -2.67
CA LEU A 131 -4.94 -9.50 -1.95
C LEU A 131 -6.27 -10.20 -2.14
N ASN A 132 -6.23 -11.44 -2.58
CA ASN A 132 -7.39 -12.34 -2.58
C ASN A 132 -7.01 -13.58 -1.78
N ARG A 133 -7.60 -13.72 -0.57
CA ARG A 133 -7.17 -14.71 0.42
C ARG A 133 -5.68 -14.57 0.73
N ASN A 134 -4.85 -15.48 0.26
CA ASN A 134 -3.39 -15.47 0.44
C ASN A 134 -2.60 -15.27 -0.85
N ILE A 135 -3.26 -14.83 -1.91
CA ILE A 135 -2.64 -14.52 -3.20
C ILE A 135 -2.50 -13.02 -3.35
N LEU A 136 -1.27 -12.57 -3.54
CA LEU A 136 -0.92 -11.19 -3.82
C LEU A 136 -0.68 -11.00 -5.31
N LYS A 137 -1.27 -9.94 -5.84
CA LYS A 137 -0.87 -9.26 -7.09
C LYS A 137 -0.57 -7.81 -6.77
N TYR A 138 0.37 -7.19 -7.49
CA TYR A 138 0.65 -5.77 -7.38
C TYR A 138 0.84 -5.12 -8.74
N GLY A 139 0.50 -3.83 -8.81
CA GLY A 139 0.77 -2.95 -9.93
C GLY A 139 1.45 -1.67 -9.44
N ILE A 140 2.47 -1.20 -10.16
CA ILE A 140 3.27 -0.05 -9.77
C ILE A 140 3.52 0.87 -10.96
N VAL A 141 3.38 2.17 -10.73
CA VAL A 141 3.84 3.24 -11.63
C VAL A 141 4.80 4.13 -10.85
N GLY A 142 6.02 4.29 -11.36
CA GLY A 142 7.07 5.06 -10.72
C GLY A 142 7.81 4.34 -9.61
N HIS A 143 8.36 5.11 -8.66
CA HIS A 143 9.22 4.60 -7.60
C HIS A 143 8.41 4.24 -6.35
N MET A 144 8.03 2.97 -6.22
CA MET A 144 7.40 2.38 -5.05
C MET A 144 8.03 1.04 -4.72
N ASN A 145 8.41 0.84 -3.47
CA ASN A 145 9.04 -0.40 -3.03
C ASN A 145 8.00 -1.32 -2.40
N VAL A 146 7.98 -2.57 -2.83
CA VAL A 146 7.11 -3.62 -2.29
C VAL A 146 7.96 -4.76 -1.78
N TYR A 147 7.73 -5.16 -0.54
CA TYR A 147 8.43 -6.26 0.14
C TYR A 147 7.45 -7.26 0.72
N VAL A 148 7.95 -8.48 0.92
CA VAL A 148 7.36 -9.46 1.83
C VAL A 148 8.35 -9.72 2.97
N PHE A 149 7.90 -9.56 4.20
CA PHE A 149 8.65 -9.99 5.38
C PHE A 149 8.27 -11.42 5.70
N ARG A 150 9.23 -12.32 5.58
CA ARG A 150 9.07 -13.77 5.75
C ARG A 150 10.28 -14.37 6.47
N GLY A 151 10.04 -15.18 7.49
CA GLY A 151 11.13 -15.87 8.20
C GLY A 151 12.15 -14.93 8.86
N LYS A 152 11.75 -13.73 9.24
CA LYS A 152 12.54 -12.62 9.79
C LYS A 152 13.36 -11.84 8.76
N GLU A 153 13.20 -12.09 7.48
CA GLU A 153 13.89 -11.41 6.38
C GLU A 153 12.90 -10.55 5.57
N LEU A 154 13.33 -9.38 5.15
CA LEU A 154 12.59 -8.47 4.29
C LEU A 154 13.00 -8.70 2.83
N ILE A 155 12.19 -9.45 2.10
CA ILE A 155 12.44 -9.86 0.72
C ILE A 155 11.84 -8.82 -0.22
N LEU A 156 12.68 -8.18 -1.03
CA LEU A 156 12.23 -7.22 -2.04
C LEU A 156 11.48 -7.93 -3.17
N LEU A 157 10.26 -7.49 -3.46
CA LEU A 157 9.47 -7.96 -4.60
C LEU A 157 9.61 -7.02 -5.81
N SER A 158 9.67 -5.71 -5.57
CA SER A 158 9.82 -4.71 -6.62
C SER A 158 10.29 -3.36 -6.06
N LYS A 159 11.13 -2.67 -6.85
CA LYS A 159 11.50 -1.25 -6.68
C LYS A 159 10.61 -0.31 -7.52
N GLY A 160 9.72 -0.87 -8.33
CA GLY A 160 8.89 -0.13 -9.27
C GLY A 160 9.61 0.17 -10.59
N GLN A 161 9.18 1.24 -11.25
CA GLN A 161 9.65 1.63 -12.59
C GLN A 161 10.75 2.69 -12.48
N ILE A 162 11.95 2.27 -12.06
CA ILE A 162 13.15 3.10 -11.93
C ILE A 162 14.17 2.79 -13.03
N MET A 163 15.07 3.73 -13.30
CA MET A 163 16.08 3.59 -14.36
C MET A 163 16.98 2.38 -14.17
N GLU A 164 17.32 2.01 -12.93
CA GLU A 164 18.11 0.81 -12.63
C GLU A 164 17.46 -0.46 -13.21
N GLU A 165 16.17 -0.66 -12.98
CA GLU A 165 15.46 -1.83 -13.47
C GLU A 165 15.29 -1.83 -15.00
N LEU A 166 15.06 -0.65 -15.60
CA LEU A 166 14.99 -0.50 -17.04
C LEU A 166 16.35 -0.78 -17.72
N ILE A 167 17.45 -0.32 -17.12
CA ILE A 167 18.81 -0.58 -17.60
C ILE A 167 19.12 -2.07 -17.53
N LYS A 168 18.84 -2.73 -16.40
CA LYS A 168 19.02 -4.18 -16.24
C LYS A 168 18.27 -4.96 -17.31
N GLU A 169 17.02 -4.57 -17.56
CA GLU A 169 16.19 -5.20 -18.60
C GLU A 169 16.81 -5.01 -20.00
N LYS A 170 17.23 -3.79 -20.35
CA LYS A 170 17.85 -3.51 -21.64
C LYS A 170 19.17 -4.25 -21.84
N VAL A 171 20.00 -4.33 -20.80
CA VAL A 171 21.24 -5.11 -20.84
C VAL A 171 20.95 -6.60 -21.02
N SER A 172 19.99 -7.16 -20.28
CA SER A 172 19.63 -8.57 -20.41
C SER A 172 19.06 -8.96 -21.78
N LYS A 173 18.43 -8.00 -22.47
CA LYS A 173 17.92 -8.15 -23.85
C LYS A 173 18.96 -7.82 -24.92
N GLY A 174 20.18 -7.47 -24.56
CA GLY A 174 21.24 -7.05 -25.50
C GLY A 174 20.99 -5.70 -26.18
N LEU A 175 20.02 -4.92 -25.69
CA LEU A 175 19.67 -3.59 -26.23
C LEU A 175 20.56 -2.47 -25.69
N LEU A 176 21.38 -2.75 -24.67
CA LEU A 176 22.33 -1.83 -24.06
C LEU A 176 23.58 -2.60 -23.66
N SER A 177 24.77 -2.08 -23.98
CA SER A 177 26.02 -2.68 -23.52
C SER A 177 26.25 -2.44 -22.04
N LYS A 178 27.03 -3.30 -21.36
CA LYS A 178 27.37 -3.14 -19.95
C LYS A 178 28.17 -1.86 -19.71
N GLU A 179 29.07 -1.53 -20.64
CA GLU A 179 29.89 -0.32 -20.58
C GLU A 179 29.04 0.96 -20.68
N ALA A 180 28.06 0.96 -21.58
CA ALA A 180 27.11 2.07 -21.71
C ALA A 180 26.21 2.20 -20.47
N ALA A 181 25.77 1.07 -19.90
CA ALA A 181 24.98 1.03 -18.68
C ALA A 181 25.70 1.67 -17.48
N LEU A 182 27.01 1.44 -17.32
CA LEU A 182 27.83 2.00 -16.25
C LEU A 182 28.00 3.53 -16.32
N ARG A 183 27.75 4.14 -17.48
CA ARG A 183 27.84 5.59 -17.68
C ARG A 183 26.55 6.33 -17.32
N ILE A 184 25.46 5.62 -17.08
CA ILE A 184 24.18 6.25 -16.74
C ILE A 184 24.21 6.63 -15.27
N SER A 185 24.05 7.92 -15.02
CA SER A 185 23.86 8.48 -13.69
C SER A 185 22.38 8.45 -13.31
N ASP A 186 22.06 8.70 -12.03
CA ASP A 186 20.68 8.79 -11.49
C ASP A 186 19.81 7.55 -11.75
N ILE A 187 20.40 6.39 -11.50
CA ILE A 187 19.77 5.07 -11.71
C ILE A 187 18.53 4.85 -10.84
N ASN A 188 18.39 5.59 -9.74
CA ASN A 188 17.23 5.50 -8.84
C ASN A 188 16.04 6.35 -9.31
N ARG A 189 16.21 7.20 -10.33
CA ARG A 189 15.12 8.02 -10.85
C ARG A 189 14.01 7.17 -11.46
N ALA A 190 12.76 7.50 -11.12
CA ALA A 190 11.60 6.92 -11.81
C ALA A 190 11.55 7.38 -13.27
N TYR A 191 11.31 6.45 -14.19
CA TYR A 191 11.10 6.76 -15.60
C TYR A 191 9.62 6.83 -15.99
N ASN A 192 8.72 6.43 -15.10
CA ASN A 192 7.28 6.48 -15.29
C ASN A 192 6.58 7.15 -14.10
N PHE A 193 5.43 7.78 -14.35
CA PHE A 193 4.58 8.42 -13.34
C PHE A 193 3.15 8.54 -13.85
N VAL A 194 2.19 8.68 -12.95
CA VAL A 194 0.80 9.02 -13.24
C VAL A 194 0.70 10.50 -13.53
N GLY A 195 0.06 10.89 -14.62
CA GLY A 195 0.00 12.27 -15.13
C GLY A 195 0.95 12.50 -16.31
N ARG A 196 1.26 11.44 -17.10
CA ARG A 196 2.06 11.51 -18.34
C ARG A 196 1.17 11.63 -19.56
N ASP A 197 1.55 12.49 -20.52
CA ASP A 197 0.91 12.56 -21.83
C ASP A 197 1.17 11.30 -22.65
N ASP A 198 2.43 10.85 -22.68
CA ASP A 198 2.85 9.59 -23.32
C ASP A 198 2.69 8.42 -22.35
N TYR A 199 1.47 7.96 -22.13
CA TYR A 199 1.15 6.91 -21.16
C TYR A 199 2.04 5.66 -21.32
N ILE A 200 2.71 5.29 -20.22
CA ILE A 200 3.44 4.03 -20.09
C ILE A 200 2.66 3.11 -19.14
N PRO A 201 2.40 1.84 -19.53
CA PRO A 201 1.71 0.88 -18.68
C PRO A 201 2.38 0.66 -17.33
N PRO A 202 1.62 0.25 -16.29
CA PRO A 202 2.20 -0.10 -14.99
C PRO A 202 3.09 -1.34 -15.08
N LEU A 203 4.04 -1.43 -14.17
CA LEU A 203 4.70 -2.68 -13.85
C LEU A 203 3.74 -3.55 -13.05
N VAL A 204 3.30 -4.68 -13.59
CA VAL A 204 2.43 -5.65 -12.90
C VAL A 204 3.24 -6.90 -12.54
N SER A 205 2.98 -7.46 -11.35
CA SER A 205 3.62 -8.72 -10.93
C SER A 205 3.30 -9.85 -11.93
N ARG A 206 4.33 -10.47 -12.51
CA ARG A 206 4.15 -11.52 -13.54
C ARG A 206 3.37 -12.73 -13.03
N ASN A 207 3.72 -13.18 -11.82
CA ASN A 207 3.14 -14.37 -11.22
C ASN A 207 2.31 -14.02 -9.98
N ASP A 208 1.41 -14.93 -9.62
CA ASP A 208 0.72 -14.92 -8.35
C ASP A 208 1.72 -15.19 -7.21
N ILE A 209 1.76 -14.30 -6.23
CA ILE A 209 2.64 -14.44 -5.08
C ILE A 209 1.82 -15.03 -3.93
N ARG A 210 2.12 -16.28 -3.58
CA ARG A 210 1.45 -16.96 -2.47
C ARG A 210 2.08 -16.59 -1.14
N LEU A 211 1.28 -15.95 -0.30
CA LEU A 211 1.66 -15.58 1.06
C LEU A 211 1.42 -16.74 2.02
N LYS A 212 2.28 -16.83 3.04
CA LYS A 212 2.18 -17.80 4.12
C LYS A 212 1.61 -17.13 5.37
N LYS A 213 1.06 -17.92 6.28
CA LYS A 213 0.68 -17.44 7.61
C LYS A 213 1.90 -16.81 8.30
N LYS A 214 1.71 -15.62 8.88
CA LYS A 214 2.74 -14.75 9.48
C LYS A 214 3.62 -13.96 8.50
N ASP A 215 3.41 -14.07 7.19
CA ASP A 215 4.02 -13.11 6.28
C ASP A 215 3.44 -11.71 6.54
N MET A 216 4.24 -10.69 6.30
CA MET A 216 3.76 -9.32 6.24
C MET A 216 4.16 -8.70 4.90
N LEU A 217 3.25 -7.97 4.29
CA LEU A 217 3.55 -7.12 3.14
C LEU A 217 3.90 -5.73 3.62
N VAL A 218 4.91 -5.15 3.01
CA VAL A 218 5.36 -3.78 3.30
C VAL A 218 5.47 -3.03 1.98
N MET A 219 4.74 -1.93 1.84
CA MET A 219 4.84 -1.03 0.70
C MET A 219 5.29 0.34 1.17
N LEU A 220 6.33 0.87 0.54
CA LEU A 220 7.05 2.07 0.97
C LEU A 220 7.16 3.08 -0.15
N THR A 221 7.07 4.36 0.19
CA THR A 221 7.57 5.44 -0.66
C THR A 221 9.10 5.47 -0.65
N GLU A 222 9.69 6.05 -1.68
CA GLU A 222 11.13 6.24 -1.80
C GLU A 222 11.76 6.91 -0.56
N SER A 223 11.10 7.93 -0.02
CA SER A 223 11.59 8.65 1.15
C SER A 223 11.71 7.79 2.40
N VAL A 224 10.80 6.84 2.60
CA VAL A 224 10.93 5.85 3.68
C VAL A 224 12.11 4.95 3.41
N GLN A 225 12.21 4.40 2.18
CA GLN A 225 13.30 3.52 1.77
C GLN A 225 14.68 4.14 2.00
N ASN A 226 14.84 5.42 1.66
CA ASN A 226 16.10 6.14 1.80
C ASN A 226 16.43 6.58 3.25
N SER A 227 15.45 6.48 4.15
CA SER A 227 15.59 6.97 5.53
C SER A 227 15.82 5.89 6.57
N ILE A 228 15.56 4.63 6.23
CA ILE A 228 15.72 3.47 7.13
C ILE A 228 16.38 2.31 6.39
N SER A 229 17.30 1.62 7.05
CA SER A 229 17.93 0.43 6.48
C SER A 229 17.01 -0.78 6.54
N VAL A 230 17.24 -1.76 5.67
CA VAL A 230 16.52 -3.05 5.67
C VAL A 230 16.61 -3.71 7.04
N ARG A 231 17.80 -3.73 7.65
CA ARG A 231 18.03 -4.32 8.97
C ARG A 231 17.19 -3.66 10.08
N GLU A 232 17.14 -2.34 10.12
CA GLU A 232 16.31 -1.62 11.10
C GLU A 232 14.81 -1.91 10.90
N MET A 233 14.36 -2.03 9.65
CA MET A 233 12.97 -2.45 9.37
C MET A 233 12.72 -3.88 9.88
N GLU A 234 13.64 -4.81 9.65
CA GLU A 234 13.52 -6.19 10.11
C GLU A 234 13.47 -6.28 11.65
N GLU A 235 14.28 -5.48 12.35
CA GLU A 235 14.30 -5.39 13.81
C GLU A 235 12.95 -4.94 14.38
N VAL A 236 12.23 -4.06 13.67
CA VAL A 236 10.87 -3.64 14.04
C VAL A 236 9.84 -4.72 13.66
N LEU A 237 9.93 -5.25 12.44
CA LEU A 237 8.93 -6.18 11.91
C LEU A 237 8.90 -7.54 12.63
N VAL A 238 10.02 -7.98 13.20
CA VAL A 238 10.10 -9.24 13.97
C VAL A 238 9.35 -9.19 15.31
N LYS A 239 9.11 -8.00 15.86
CA LYS A 239 8.43 -7.84 17.16
C LYS A 239 7.00 -8.40 17.11
N LYS A 240 6.49 -8.87 18.25
CA LYS A 240 5.12 -9.40 18.38
C LYS A 240 4.09 -8.27 18.57
N ASN A 241 4.17 -7.23 17.75
CA ASN A 241 3.31 -6.05 17.78
C ASN A 241 2.32 -6.07 16.61
N SER A 242 1.23 -5.29 16.69
CA SER A 242 0.29 -5.06 15.60
C SER A 242 0.95 -4.31 14.43
N CYS A 243 0.37 -4.39 13.24
CA CYS A 243 0.83 -3.60 12.09
C CYS A 243 0.85 -2.10 12.41
N LYS A 244 -0.10 -1.62 13.21
CA LYS A 244 -0.17 -0.23 13.67
C LYS A 244 1.04 0.20 14.50
N GLU A 245 1.43 -0.62 15.47
CA GLU A 245 2.59 -0.34 16.33
C GLU A 245 3.88 -0.41 15.53
N LYS A 246 4.04 -1.42 14.66
CA LYS A 246 5.20 -1.56 13.77
C LYS A 246 5.35 -0.36 12.82
N ALA A 247 4.25 0.07 12.19
CA ALA A 247 4.28 1.19 11.27
C ALA A 247 4.67 2.49 11.97
N ARG A 248 4.15 2.74 13.17
CA ARG A 248 4.53 3.89 13.99
C ARG A 248 6.00 3.83 14.40
N GLU A 249 6.46 2.69 14.86
CA GLU A 249 7.85 2.51 15.29
C GLU A 249 8.84 2.74 14.13
N ILE A 250 8.53 2.29 12.91
CA ILE A 250 9.35 2.59 11.72
C ILE A 250 9.45 4.12 11.52
N ILE A 251 8.34 4.85 11.62
CA ILE A 251 8.35 6.31 11.48
C ILE A 251 9.17 6.97 12.60
N GLU A 252 9.04 6.50 13.85
CA GLU A 252 9.81 7.03 14.98
C GLU A 252 11.32 6.78 14.82
N VAL A 253 11.73 5.60 14.35
CA VAL A 253 13.14 5.30 14.03
C VAL A 253 13.68 6.28 12.99
N ILE A 254 12.90 6.58 11.93
CA ILE A 254 13.29 7.55 10.91
C ILE A 254 13.44 8.95 11.51
N LYS A 255 12.46 9.40 12.30
CA LYS A 255 12.48 10.72 12.98
C LYS A 255 13.65 10.87 13.92
N GLY A 256 14.00 9.82 14.65
CA GLY A 256 15.12 9.82 15.59
C GLY A 256 16.49 10.08 14.93
N LYS A 257 16.60 9.87 13.62
CA LYS A 257 17.85 10.14 12.87
C LYS A 257 18.08 11.61 12.53
N ASN A 258 17.12 12.49 12.82
CA ASN A 258 17.20 13.93 12.57
C ASN A 258 17.60 14.36 11.13
N LYS A 259 17.41 13.47 10.15
CA LYS A 259 17.68 13.75 8.73
C LYS A 259 16.56 14.59 8.13
N GLU A 260 16.88 15.37 7.12
CA GLU A 260 15.89 15.99 6.25
C GLU A 260 15.11 14.90 5.50
N THR A 261 13.82 14.76 5.80
CA THR A 261 12.97 13.79 5.12
C THR A 261 11.89 14.49 4.29
N ALA A 262 11.62 13.96 3.09
CA ALA A 262 10.40 14.27 2.37
C ALA A 262 9.18 13.61 3.06
N ASN A 263 8.00 13.75 2.47
CA ASN A 263 6.82 13.06 3.00
C ASN A 263 7.04 11.54 3.05
N LEU A 264 6.79 10.95 4.18
CA LEU A 264 6.91 9.50 4.39
C LEU A 264 5.54 8.85 4.18
N GLY A 265 5.55 7.68 3.56
CA GLY A 265 4.35 6.89 3.38
C GLY A 265 4.66 5.40 3.41
N LEU A 266 3.91 4.67 4.23
CA LEU A 266 4.11 3.23 4.34
C LEU A 266 2.79 2.51 4.61
N ILE A 267 2.65 1.29 4.07
CA ILE A 267 1.55 0.37 4.38
C ILE A 267 2.15 -0.96 4.83
N ILE A 268 1.64 -1.51 5.93
CA ILE A 268 1.96 -2.85 6.42
C ILE A 268 0.68 -3.67 6.46
N ILE A 269 0.73 -4.90 5.92
CA ILE A 269 -0.39 -5.84 5.93
C ILE A 269 0.10 -7.18 6.48
N GLY A 270 -0.43 -7.60 7.63
CA GLY A 270 -0.17 -8.89 8.27
C GLY A 270 -1.18 -9.96 7.84
N MET A 271 -0.67 -11.21 7.65
CA MET A 271 -1.46 -12.40 7.27
C MET A 271 -1.89 -13.19 8.50
#